data_95200af04b04f4393064626a830737e9
#
_entry.id   95200af04b04f4393064626a830737e9
#
_cell.length_a   1.000
_cell.length_b   1.000
_cell.length_c   1.000
_cell.angle_alpha   90.00
_cell.angle_beta   90.00
_cell.angle_gamma   90.00
#
_symmetry.space_group_name_H-M   'P 1'
#
loop_
_entity.id
_entity.type
_entity.pdbx_description
1 polymer ?
#
loop_
_entity_poly.entity_id
_entity_poly.type
_entity_poly.pdbx_seq_one_letter_code
_entity_poly.pdbx_strand_id
1 'polypeptide(L)'
;MAKGMLARYKAMNGKKNSQIAVLKSAYKNYSPSVTNTLSVSAGGFIAGTVMTGKYLPSEIAGISTPLVIGGLLASYGIFSGKDDKPANDMVSKMAVNLGNGMISAWAATYAIDMFSQQQQAQPQQTQPMA
;
A
#
# COMPACT_ATOMS: atom_id res chain seq x y z
N MET A 1 9.52 56.20 -4.18
CA MET A 1 8.68 55.14 -4.75
C MET A 1 9.42 53.79 -4.94
N ALA A 2 10.64 53.75 -5.39
CA ALA A 2 11.42 52.54 -5.58
C ALA A 2 11.65 51.72 -4.28
N LYS A 3 11.82 52.41 -3.15
CA LYS A 3 12.01 51.72 -1.83
C LYS A 3 10.74 51.00 -1.34
N GLY A 4 9.55 51.52 -1.65
CA GLY A 4 8.30 50.84 -1.27
C GLY A 4 8.02 49.58 -2.08
N MET A 5 8.35 49.60 -3.38
CA MET A 5 8.23 48.39 -4.23
C MET A 5 9.20 47.29 -3.83
N LEU A 6 10.43 47.66 -3.49
CA LEU A 6 11.45 46.73 -3.03
C LEU A 6 11.05 46.06 -1.70
N ALA A 7 10.50 46.84 -0.77
CA ALA A 7 10.01 46.31 0.51
C ALA A 7 8.85 45.34 0.32
N ARG A 8 7.90 45.67 -0.59
CA ARG A 8 6.80 44.78 -0.94
C ARG A 8 7.28 43.47 -1.61
N TYR A 9 8.26 43.59 -2.51
CA TYR A 9 8.84 42.45 -3.18
C TYR A 9 9.56 41.52 -2.20
N LYS A 10 10.33 42.06 -1.27
CA LYS A 10 10.96 41.30 -0.19
C LYS A 10 9.95 40.62 0.73
N ALA A 11 8.86 41.32 1.09
CA ALA A 11 7.81 40.77 1.91
C ALA A 11 7.08 39.61 1.20
N MET A 12 6.81 39.78 -0.10
CA MET A 12 6.20 38.67 -0.89
C MET A 12 7.12 37.48 -1.05
N ASN A 13 8.42 37.68 -1.27
CA ASN A 13 9.39 36.60 -1.32
C ASN A 13 9.54 35.88 0.03
N GLY A 14 9.50 36.63 1.13
CA GLY A 14 9.51 36.05 2.47
C GLY A 14 8.29 35.16 2.72
N LYS A 15 7.10 35.58 2.30
CA LYS A 15 5.88 34.74 2.38
C LYS A 15 5.98 33.50 1.52
N LYS A 16 6.45 33.59 0.28
CA LYS A 16 6.64 32.44 -0.61
C LYS A 16 7.64 31.44 -0.03
N ASN A 17 8.76 31.92 0.47
CA ASN A 17 9.77 31.07 1.09
C ASN A 17 9.23 30.37 2.35
N SER A 18 8.42 31.07 3.15
CA SER A 18 7.75 30.49 4.32
C SER A 18 6.74 29.40 3.91
N GLN A 19 5.94 29.62 2.87
CA GLN A 19 5.01 28.62 2.34
C GLN A 19 5.73 27.41 1.77
N ILE A 20 6.82 27.61 1.05
CA ILE A 20 7.65 26.50 0.52
C ILE A 20 8.25 25.70 1.66
N ALA A 21 8.74 26.35 2.73
CA ALA A 21 9.26 25.66 3.90
C ALA A 21 8.20 24.81 4.61
N VAL A 22 6.98 25.32 4.74
CA VAL A 22 5.83 24.58 5.31
C VAL A 22 5.48 23.39 4.44
N LEU A 23 5.41 23.56 3.12
CA LEU A 23 5.13 22.47 2.18
C LEU A 23 6.21 21.39 2.21
N LYS A 24 7.47 21.78 2.24
CA LYS A 24 8.59 20.84 2.36
C LYS A 24 8.55 20.06 3.68
N SER A 25 8.23 20.72 4.78
CA SER A 25 8.08 20.10 6.09
C SER A 25 6.91 19.11 6.09
N ALA A 26 5.76 19.49 5.56
CA ALA A 26 4.59 18.64 5.41
C ALA A 26 4.91 17.42 4.54
N TYR A 27 5.54 17.62 3.39
CA TYR A 27 5.97 16.53 2.51
C TYR A 27 6.92 15.57 3.21
N LYS A 28 7.91 16.08 3.93
CA LYS A 28 8.87 15.27 4.68
C LYS A 28 8.18 14.43 5.77
N ASN A 29 7.17 14.99 6.44
CA ASN A 29 6.45 14.31 7.51
C ASN A 29 5.45 13.27 6.98
N TYR A 30 4.74 13.55 5.87
CA TYR A 30 3.70 12.70 5.33
C TYR A 30 4.17 11.75 4.22
N SER A 31 5.30 12.04 3.57
CA SER A 31 5.84 11.23 2.48
C SER A 31 6.01 9.74 2.84
N PRO A 32 6.55 9.36 4.02
CA PRO A 32 6.66 7.96 4.40
C PRO A 32 5.30 7.26 4.47
N SER A 33 4.28 7.93 5.02
CA SER A 33 2.93 7.37 5.13
C SER A 33 2.28 7.18 3.77
N VAL A 34 2.44 8.15 2.86
CA VAL A 34 1.93 8.07 1.49
C VAL A 34 2.62 6.94 0.73
N THR A 35 3.94 6.84 0.82
CA THR A 35 4.71 5.77 0.18
C THR A 35 4.30 4.40 0.70
N ASN A 36 4.10 4.26 2.01
CA ASN A 36 3.65 3.02 2.62
C ASN A 36 2.24 2.64 2.13
N THR A 37 1.31 3.58 2.12
CA THR A 37 -0.05 3.35 1.64
C THR A 37 -0.06 2.94 0.16
N LEU A 38 0.70 3.63 -0.69
CA LEU A 38 0.81 3.29 -2.10
C LEU A 38 1.42 1.91 -2.32
N SER A 39 2.45 1.56 -1.57
CA SER A 39 3.09 0.25 -1.66
C SER A 39 2.15 -0.89 -1.24
N VAL A 40 1.39 -0.71 -0.16
CA VAL A 40 0.39 -1.68 0.29
C VAL A 40 -0.73 -1.82 -0.75
N SER A 41 -1.22 -0.69 -1.28
CA SER A 41 -2.28 -0.68 -2.30
C SER A 41 -1.82 -1.34 -3.61
N ALA A 42 -0.58 -1.07 -4.03
CA ALA A 42 0.02 -1.72 -5.19
C ALA A 42 0.13 -3.24 -4.98
N GLY A 43 0.55 -3.67 -3.80
CA GLY A 43 0.59 -5.09 -3.44
C GLY A 43 -0.77 -5.75 -3.53
N GLY A 44 -1.80 -5.10 -3.02
CA GLY A 44 -3.18 -5.57 -3.12
C GLY A 44 -3.67 -5.68 -4.56
N PHE A 45 -3.35 -4.69 -5.39
CA PHE A 45 -3.70 -4.70 -6.81
C PHE A 45 -3.00 -5.85 -7.56
N ILE A 46 -1.71 -6.04 -7.32
CA ILE A 46 -0.93 -7.14 -7.91
C ILE A 46 -1.53 -8.49 -7.47
N ALA A 47 -1.85 -8.64 -6.19
CA ALA A 47 -2.49 -9.85 -5.69
C ALA A 47 -3.82 -10.13 -6.39
N GLY A 48 -4.65 -9.11 -6.57
CA GLY A 48 -5.90 -9.23 -7.29
C GLY A 48 -5.71 -9.72 -8.72
N THR A 49 -4.73 -9.17 -9.46
CA THR A 49 -4.42 -9.61 -10.82
C THR A 49 -3.87 -11.03 -10.88
N VAL A 50 -3.05 -11.42 -9.90
CA VAL A 50 -2.50 -12.79 -9.81
C VAL A 50 -3.60 -13.80 -9.49
N MET A 51 -4.56 -13.44 -8.63
CA MET A 51 -5.68 -14.32 -8.27
C MET A 51 -6.57 -14.67 -9.46
N THR A 52 -6.59 -13.86 -10.52
CA THR A 52 -7.35 -14.21 -11.73
C THR A 52 -6.80 -15.44 -12.45
N GLY A 53 -5.57 -15.86 -12.16
CA GLY A 53 -4.91 -16.99 -12.80
C GLY A 53 -4.55 -16.77 -14.26
N LYS A 54 -4.74 -15.55 -14.76
CA LYS A 54 -4.57 -15.23 -16.19
C LYS A 54 -3.10 -15.06 -16.60
N TYR A 55 -2.27 -14.54 -15.69
CA TYR A 55 -0.85 -14.25 -15.94
C TYR A 55 0.10 -15.19 -15.22
N LEU A 56 -0.30 -15.64 -14.06
CA LEU A 56 0.46 -16.56 -13.21
C LEU A 56 -0.49 -17.64 -12.68
N PRO A 57 0.02 -18.84 -12.37
CA PRO A 57 -0.83 -19.85 -11.73
C PRO A 57 -1.36 -19.31 -10.40
N SER A 58 -2.60 -19.61 -10.10
CA SER A 58 -3.27 -19.16 -8.86
C SER A 58 -2.65 -19.80 -7.60
N GLU A 59 -2.00 -20.94 -7.75
CA GLU A 59 -1.37 -21.68 -6.67
C GLU A 59 0.03 -22.15 -7.07
N ILE A 60 0.95 -22.10 -6.13
CA ILE A 60 2.30 -22.65 -6.24
C ILE A 60 2.46 -23.70 -5.14
N ALA A 61 2.65 -24.96 -5.55
CA ALA A 61 2.81 -26.09 -4.61
C ALA A 61 1.64 -26.24 -3.61
N GLY A 62 0.41 -25.93 -4.04
CA GLY A 62 -0.79 -26.01 -3.20
C GLY A 62 -1.03 -24.79 -2.31
N ILE A 63 -0.19 -23.76 -2.42
CA ILE A 63 -0.32 -22.51 -1.66
C ILE A 63 -0.68 -21.38 -2.63
N SER A 64 -1.59 -20.51 -2.22
CA SER A 64 -2.00 -19.36 -3.04
C SER A 64 -0.79 -18.52 -3.44
N THR A 65 -0.68 -18.21 -4.73
CA THR A 65 0.46 -17.44 -5.29
C THR A 65 0.67 -16.08 -4.61
N PRO A 66 -0.37 -15.27 -4.33
CA PRO A 66 -0.19 -14.02 -3.62
C PRO A 66 0.39 -14.20 -2.22
N LEU A 67 0.06 -15.28 -1.54
CA LEU A 67 0.60 -15.58 -0.22
C LEU A 67 2.09 -15.94 -0.30
N VAL A 68 2.49 -16.73 -1.29
CA VAL A 68 3.89 -17.11 -1.52
C VAL A 68 4.73 -15.89 -1.87
N ILE A 69 4.29 -15.11 -2.86
CA ILE A 69 5.03 -13.92 -3.32
C ILE A 69 5.04 -12.86 -2.23
N GLY A 70 3.90 -12.61 -1.60
CA GLY A 70 3.79 -11.64 -0.50
C GLY A 70 4.67 -12.02 0.69
N GLY A 71 4.70 -13.29 1.06
CA GLY A 71 5.57 -13.81 2.11
C GLY A 71 7.04 -13.68 1.79
N LEU A 72 7.44 -13.97 0.56
CA LEU A 72 8.83 -13.81 0.10
C LEU A 72 9.25 -12.34 0.09
N LEU A 73 8.41 -11.44 -0.39
CA LEU A 73 8.69 -9.99 -0.39
C LEU A 73 8.79 -9.43 1.02
N ALA A 74 7.87 -9.81 1.90
CA ALA A 74 7.91 -9.39 3.29
C ALA A 74 9.17 -9.91 4.00
N SER A 75 9.51 -11.16 3.79
CA SER A 75 10.73 -11.76 4.34
C SER A 75 11.99 -11.08 3.83
N TYR A 76 12.07 -10.84 2.52
CA TYR A 76 13.17 -10.10 1.92
C TYR A 76 13.32 -8.72 2.55
N GLY A 77 12.22 -7.98 2.69
CA GLY A 77 12.25 -6.66 3.29
C GLY A 77 12.71 -6.68 4.75
N ILE A 78 12.28 -7.67 5.54
CA ILE A 78 12.69 -7.82 6.93
C ILE A 78 14.18 -8.15 7.04
N PHE A 79 14.67 -9.07 6.24
CA PHE A 79 16.07 -9.50 6.30
C PHE A 79 17.04 -8.49 5.68
N SER A 80 16.64 -7.77 4.63
CA SER A 80 17.49 -6.77 3.97
C SER A 80 17.53 -5.43 4.70
N GLY A 81 16.58 -5.14 5.57
CA GLY A 81 16.52 -3.89 6.33
C GLY A 81 17.58 -3.75 7.43
N LYS A 82 18.46 -4.72 7.60
CA LYS A 82 19.57 -4.68 8.59
C LYS A 82 20.82 -3.97 8.10
N ASP A 83 20.92 -3.65 6.82
CA ASP A 83 22.03 -2.90 6.27
C ASP A 83 21.84 -1.39 6.50
N ASP A 84 22.87 -0.72 7.04
CA ASP A 84 22.88 0.70 7.41
C ASP A 84 22.79 1.67 6.21
N LYS A 85 22.43 1.21 5.02
CA LYS A 85 22.34 2.04 3.82
C LYS A 85 20.92 2.58 3.65
N PRO A 86 20.73 3.91 3.59
CA PRO A 86 19.39 4.52 3.52
C PRO A 86 18.56 4.08 2.29
N ALA A 87 19.22 3.80 1.16
CA ALA A 87 18.57 3.32 -0.06
C ALA A 87 18.01 1.91 0.12
N ASN A 88 18.73 1.03 0.80
CA ASN A 88 18.29 -0.33 1.09
C ASN A 88 17.13 -0.34 2.10
N ASP A 89 17.12 0.59 3.05
CA ASP A 89 16.04 0.73 4.02
C ASP A 89 14.71 1.10 3.33
N MET A 90 14.74 2.02 2.36
CA MET A 90 13.55 2.38 1.59
C MET A 90 13.02 1.19 0.77
N VAL A 91 13.89 0.49 0.05
CA VAL A 91 13.54 -0.70 -0.73
C VAL A 91 12.98 -1.79 0.16
N SER A 92 13.60 -2.02 1.32
CA SER A 92 13.16 -3.00 2.31
C SER A 92 11.76 -2.69 2.82
N LYS A 93 11.49 -1.45 3.18
CA LYS A 93 10.15 -1.00 3.62
C LYS A 93 9.11 -1.16 2.53
N MET A 94 9.44 -0.81 1.30
CA MET A 94 8.55 -1.00 0.16
C MET A 94 8.25 -2.47 -0.08
N ALA A 95 9.24 -3.34 0.00
CA ALA A 95 9.07 -4.79 -0.16
C ALA A 95 8.16 -5.37 0.93
N VAL A 96 8.35 -4.99 2.19
CA VAL A 96 7.48 -5.41 3.30
C VAL A 96 6.04 -4.93 3.07
N ASN A 97 5.87 -3.67 2.69
CA ASN A 97 4.53 -3.10 2.48
C ASN A 97 3.82 -3.72 1.28
N LEU A 98 4.55 -3.96 0.20
CA LEU A 98 4.03 -4.65 -0.97
C LEU A 98 3.59 -6.07 -0.62
N GLY A 99 4.44 -6.80 0.09
CA GLY A 99 4.14 -8.15 0.57
C GLY A 99 2.92 -8.18 1.50
N ASN A 100 2.84 -7.26 2.45
CA ASN A 100 1.70 -7.12 3.34
C ASN A 100 0.41 -6.81 2.58
N GLY A 101 0.47 -5.97 1.54
CA GLY A 101 -0.67 -5.68 0.67
C GLY A 101 -1.17 -6.94 -0.05
N MET A 102 -0.26 -7.75 -0.55
CA MET A 102 -0.61 -9.02 -1.22
C MET A 102 -1.25 -10.02 -0.24
N ILE A 103 -0.68 -10.18 0.94
CA ILE A 103 -1.21 -11.08 1.98
C ILE A 103 -2.58 -10.60 2.44
N SER A 104 -2.75 -9.30 2.65
CA SER A 104 -4.02 -8.72 3.10
C SER A 104 -5.12 -8.91 2.05
N ALA A 105 -4.82 -8.71 0.78
CA ALA A 105 -5.77 -8.92 -0.31
C ALA A 105 -6.18 -10.39 -0.42
N TRP A 106 -5.22 -11.31 -0.30
CA TRP A 106 -5.50 -12.74 -0.25
C TRP A 106 -6.42 -13.08 0.94
N ALA A 107 -6.08 -12.58 2.14
CA ALA A 107 -6.87 -12.85 3.34
C ALA A 107 -8.30 -12.32 3.22
N ALA A 108 -8.48 -11.13 2.66
CA ALA A 108 -9.79 -10.55 2.41
C ALA A 108 -10.61 -11.39 1.42
N THR A 109 -10.00 -11.81 0.32
CA THR A 109 -10.66 -12.68 -0.68
C THR A 109 -11.03 -14.02 -0.08
N TYR A 110 -10.13 -14.62 0.68
CA TYR A 110 -10.40 -15.88 1.38
C TYR A 110 -11.56 -15.76 2.35
N ALA A 111 -11.62 -14.68 3.12
CA ALA A 111 -12.73 -14.41 4.03
C ALA A 111 -14.07 -14.27 3.28
N ILE A 112 -14.07 -13.53 2.17
CA ILE A 112 -15.27 -13.36 1.34
C ILE A 112 -15.76 -14.71 0.81
N ASP A 113 -14.86 -15.54 0.30
CA ASP A 113 -15.19 -16.86 -0.21
C ASP A 113 -15.74 -17.77 0.88
N MET A 114 -15.14 -17.76 2.07
CA MET A 114 -15.64 -18.53 3.22
C MET A 114 -17.06 -18.11 3.61
N PHE A 115 -17.30 -16.79 3.73
CA PHE A 115 -18.62 -16.29 4.08
C PHE A 115 -19.66 -16.56 3.00
N SER A 116 -19.27 -16.47 1.74
CA SER A 116 -20.16 -16.80 0.60
C SER A 116 -20.56 -18.28 0.61
N GLN A 117 -19.62 -19.18 0.91
CA GLN A 117 -19.90 -20.60 1.03
C GLN A 117 -20.82 -20.89 2.21
N GLN A 118 -20.64 -20.23 3.34
CA GLN A 118 -21.53 -20.39 4.49
C GLN A 118 -22.94 -19.93 4.20
N GLN A 119 -23.11 -18.84 3.45
CA GLN A 119 -24.42 -18.36 3.03
C GLN A 119 -25.12 -19.32 2.07
N GLN A 120 -24.36 -19.98 1.20
CA GLN A 120 -24.91 -21.00 0.29
C GLN A 120 -25.21 -22.32 1.00
N ALA A 121 -24.45 -22.66 2.05
CA ALA A 121 -24.65 -23.85 2.85
C ALA A 121 -25.78 -23.70 3.87
N GLN A 122 -26.18 -22.49 4.22
CA GLN A 122 -27.40 -22.29 4.98
C GLN A 122 -28.60 -22.66 4.10
N PRO A 123 -29.39 -23.64 4.52
CA PRO A 123 -30.64 -23.92 3.77
C PRO A 123 -31.40 -22.61 3.65
N GLN A 124 -31.61 -22.19 2.42
CA GLN A 124 -32.56 -21.11 2.19
C GLN A 124 -33.79 -21.43 3.00
N GLN A 125 -33.98 -20.69 4.07
CA GLN A 125 -35.29 -20.74 4.69
C GLN A 125 -36.26 -20.33 3.62
N THR A 126 -36.81 -21.31 2.95
CA THR A 126 -37.96 -21.12 2.11
C THR A 126 -38.95 -20.34 2.95
N GLN A 127 -39.12 -19.09 2.61
CA GLN A 127 -40.22 -18.32 3.20
C GLN A 127 -41.44 -19.19 3.19
N PRO A 128 -42.08 -19.44 4.36
CA PRO A 128 -43.29 -20.17 4.33
C PRO A 128 -44.23 -19.44 3.39
N MET A 129 -44.53 -20.04 2.28
CA MET A 129 -45.60 -19.56 1.45
C MET A 129 -46.86 -19.66 2.26
N ALA A 130 -47.28 -18.52 2.72
CA ALA A 130 -48.59 -18.44 3.34
C ALA A 130 -49.66 -18.79 2.32
#